data_39852c5eb29c8165dae9427f06f219a4
#
_entry.id   39852c5eb29c8165dae9427f06f219a4
#
_cell.length_a   1.000
_cell.length_b   1.000
_cell.length_c   1.000
_cell.angle_alpha   90.00
_cell.angle_beta   90.00
_cell.angle_gamma   90.00
#
_symmetry.space_group_name_H-M   'P 1'
#
loop_
_entity.id
_entity.type
_entity.pdbx_description
1 polymer ?
#
loop_
_entity_poly.entity_id
_entity_poly.type
_entity_poly.pdbx_seq_one_letter_code
_entity_poly.pdbx_strand_id
1 'polypeptide(L)'
;GGTGGAAGAGGAGGAIGTGGTGGAVGSVGNAGIGGTGGTGGVGGAGGAGAAAAAGSSATGGAGFAGGAGGEGGAGGNSGVGGTNGSGGAGGAGGKGGTGGAGGSGADNPTGAGFAGGAGGTGGAAGAGGAGGATGTGGTGGVVGATGSAGIGGAGGRGGDGGDGASGLGLGLSGFDGGQGGQGGAGG
;
A
#
# COMPACT_ATOMS: atom_id res chain seq x y z
N GLY A 1 -6.35 -6.20 -0.55
CA GLY A 1 -5.49 -5.68 0.50
C GLY A 1 -6.26 -4.92 1.56
N GLY A 2 -5.82 -4.93 2.79
CA GLY A 2 -6.43 -4.16 3.88
C GLY A 2 -5.89 -2.74 3.97
N THR A 3 -6.64 -1.84 4.61
CA THR A 3 -6.14 -0.53 5.02
C THR A 3 -5.24 -0.66 6.25
N GLY A 4 -4.20 0.18 6.38
CA GLY A 4 -3.41 0.28 7.60
C GLY A 4 -4.25 0.76 8.79
N GLY A 5 -3.86 0.36 10.00
CA GLY A 5 -4.51 0.83 11.22
C GLY A 5 -4.29 2.33 11.45
N ALA A 6 -5.27 3.00 12.09
CA ALA A 6 -5.08 4.38 12.53
C ALA A 6 -4.06 4.46 13.67
N ALA A 7 -3.30 5.53 13.74
CA ALA A 7 -2.37 5.78 14.83
C ALA A 7 -3.09 6.31 16.08
N GLY A 8 -2.48 6.11 17.24
CA GLY A 8 -2.97 6.68 18.49
C GLY A 8 -2.87 8.21 18.53
N ALA A 9 -3.76 8.86 19.27
CA ALA A 9 -3.68 10.30 19.53
C ALA A 9 -2.48 10.64 20.43
N GLY A 10 -1.93 11.82 20.28
CA GLY A 10 -0.92 12.35 21.18
C GLY A 10 -1.50 12.62 22.59
N GLY A 11 -0.63 12.65 23.61
CA GLY A 11 -1.02 12.98 24.97
C GLY A 11 -1.48 14.44 25.13
N ALA A 12 -2.35 14.70 26.10
CA ALA A 12 -2.75 16.06 26.46
C ALA A 12 -1.59 16.81 27.12
N GLY A 13 -1.55 18.12 26.92
CA GLY A 13 -0.61 19.03 27.62
C GLY A 13 -0.95 19.10 29.12
N GLY A 14 0.07 19.45 29.94
CA GLY A 14 -0.11 19.64 31.38
C GLY A 14 -1.07 20.80 31.70
N ALA A 15 -1.77 20.70 32.81
CA ALA A 15 -2.63 21.77 33.30
C ALA A 15 -1.80 22.97 33.82
N ILE A 16 -2.40 24.14 33.76
CA ILE A 16 -1.82 25.36 34.36
C ILE A 16 -1.86 25.24 35.88
N GLY A 17 -0.71 25.48 36.56
CA GLY A 17 -0.67 25.52 38.01
C GLY A 17 -1.48 26.67 38.58
N THR A 18 -2.22 26.42 39.68
CA THR A 18 -2.95 27.47 40.43
C THR A 18 -2.09 27.97 41.56
N GLY A 19 -2.06 29.31 41.74
CA GLY A 19 -1.32 29.92 42.84
C GLY A 19 -1.89 29.57 44.22
N GLY A 20 -1.04 29.63 45.24
CA GLY A 20 -1.46 29.40 46.64
C GLY A 20 -2.38 30.50 47.19
N THR A 21 -3.12 30.21 48.26
CA THR A 21 -3.98 31.17 48.96
C THR A 21 -3.16 32.04 49.94
N GLY A 22 -3.34 33.38 49.92
CA GLY A 22 -2.85 34.28 50.96
C GLY A 22 -1.62 35.13 50.62
N GLY A 23 -1.14 35.13 49.40
CA GLY A 23 -0.10 36.01 48.91
C GLY A 23 -0.52 36.70 47.60
N ALA A 24 0.36 37.51 47.03
CA ALA A 24 0.17 37.99 45.64
C ALA A 24 -0.07 36.79 44.73
N VAL A 25 -1.03 36.92 43.83
CA VAL A 25 -1.36 35.84 42.89
C VAL A 25 -0.05 35.34 42.25
N GLY A 26 0.32 34.10 42.53
CA GLY A 26 1.51 33.48 41.95
C GLY A 26 1.39 33.47 40.44
N SER A 27 2.50 33.60 39.74
CA SER A 27 2.52 33.53 38.26
C SER A 27 1.91 32.20 37.82
N VAL A 28 0.99 32.30 36.89
CA VAL A 28 0.41 31.10 36.27
C VAL A 28 1.54 30.30 35.62
N GLY A 29 1.68 29.01 36.03
CA GLY A 29 2.68 28.12 35.43
C GLY A 29 2.43 27.95 33.92
N ASN A 30 3.48 27.75 33.16
CA ASN A 30 3.35 27.47 31.75
C ASN A 30 2.61 26.13 31.53
N ALA A 31 1.65 26.14 30.61
CA ALA A 31 1.03 24.89 30.21
C ALA A 31 2.03 23.96 29.53
N GLY A 32 1.85 22.65 29.71
CA GLY A 32 2.73 21.65 29.11
C GLY A 32 2.64 21.59 27.57
N ILE A 33 3.56 20.86 27.00
CA ILE A 33 3.61 20.57 25.55
C ILE A 33 2.78 19.31 25.26
N GLY A 34 1.86 19.38 24.30
CA GLY A 34 1.12 18.22 23.84
C GLY A 34 2.05 17.20 23.16
N GLY A 35 1.81 15.91 23.38
CA GLY A 35 2.57 14.84 22.74
C GLY A 35 2.34 14.78 21.22
N THR A 36 3.30 14.27 20.47
CA THR A 36 3.14 14.01 19.04
C THR A 36 2.20 12.84 18.77
N GLY A 37 1.40 12.91 17.73
CA GLY A 37 0.56 11.79 17.28
C GLY A 37 1.41 10.62 16.81
N GLY A 38 0.89 9.40 16.95
CA GLY A 38 1.53 8.19 16.43
C GLY A 38 1.50 8.12 14.91
N THR A 39 2.39 7.35 14.31
CA THR A 39 2.41 7.11 12.87
C THR A 39 1.31 6.16 12.44
N GLY A 40 0.73 6.34 11.26
CA GLY A 40 -0.24 5.43 10.66
C GLY A 40 0.39 4.08 10.32
N GLY A 41 -0.40 3.02 10.36
CA GLY A 41 0.03 1.68 9.96
C GLY A 41 0.24 1.56 8.45
N VAL A 42 1.08 0.63 8.03
CA VAL A 42 1.32 0.35 6.60
C VAL A 42 0.12 -0.37 5.99
N GLY A 43 -0.25 -0.03 4.79
CA GLY A 43 -1.32 -0.69 4.04
C GLY A 43 -0.96 -2.15 3.72
N GLY A 44 -1.95 -3.04 3.73
CA GLY A 44 -1.76 -4.43 3.38
C GLY A 44 -1.36 -4.64 1.94
N ALA A 45 -0.61 -5.71 1.64
CA ALA A 45 -0.30 -6.08 0.28
C ALA A 45 -1.54 -6.58 -0.48
N GLY A 46 -1.63 -6.25 -1.76
CA GLY A 46 -2.62 -6.81 -2.66
C GLY A 46 -2.40 -8.30 -2.92
N GLY A 47 -3.46 -9.06 -3.10
CA GLY A 47 -3.40 -10.47 -3.47
C GLY A 47 -2.91 -10.67 -4.89
N ALA A 48 -2.34 -11.86 -5.19
CA ALA A 48 -1.96 -12.23 -6.54
C ALA A 48 -3.19 -12.46 -7.43
N GLY A 49 -3.05 -12.16 -8.72
CA GLY A 49 -4.03 -12.54 -9.74
C GLY A 49 -4.08 -14.06 -9.97
N ALA A 50 -5.23 -14.57 -10.38
CA ALA A 50 -5.38 -15.99 -10.68
C ALA A 50 -4.57 -16.38 -11.91
N ALA A 51 -3.95 -17.57 -11.89
CA ALA A 51 -3.35 -18.14 -13.07
C ALA A 51 -4.45 -18.61 -14.03
N ALA A 52 -4.20 -18.50 -15.33
CA ALA A 52 -5.06 -19.09 -16.35
C ALA A 52 -4.88 -20.61 -16.41
N ALA A 53 -5.91 -21.31 -16.87
CA ALA A 53 -5.86 -22.76 -16.98
C ALA A 53 -4.82 -23.21 -18.02
N ALA A 54 -4.14 -24.32 -17.75
CA ALA A 54 -3.20 -24.93 -18.69
C ALA A 54 -3.94 -25.37 -19.96
N GLY A 55 -3.29 -25.22 -21.12
CA GLY A 55 -3.84 -25.56 -22.43
C GLY A 55 -4.91 -24.60 -22.95
N SER A 56 -5.19 -23.51 -22.24
CA SER A 56 -6.27 -22.58 -22.62
C SER A 56 -5.79 -21.40 -23.46
N SER A 57 -4.51 -21.14 -23.55
CA SER A 57 -3.93 -19.92 -24.14
C SER A 57 -4.51 -18.62 -23.58
N ALA A 58 -5.17 -18.68 -22.44
CA ALA A 58 -5.85 -17.53 -21.84
C ALA A 58 -4.87 -16.62 -21.09
N THR A 59 -5.19 -15.35 -20.98
CA THR A 59 -4.43 -14.39 -20.19
C THR A 59 -4.64 -14.65 -18.69
N GLY A 60 -3.58 -14.56 -17.90
CA GLY A 60 -3.64 -14.63 -16.45
C GLY A 60 -4.43 -13.45 -15.85
N GLY A 61 -5.00 -13.64 -14.68
CA GLY A 61 -5.77 -12.62 -13.98
C GLY A 61 -4.88 -11.45 -13.50
N ALA A 62 -5.42 -10.26 -13.42
CA ALA A 62 -4.71 -9.11 -12.85
C ALA A 62 -4.49 -9.31 -11.33
N GLY A 63 -3.36 -8.81 -10.82
CA GLY A 63 -3.10 -8.71 -9.39
C GLY A 63 -4.00 -7.66 -8.73
N PHE A 64 -4.31 -7.84 -7.45
CA PHE A 64 -5.14 -6.91 -6.70
C PHE A 64 -4.31 -5.70 -6.23
N ALA A 65 -4.97 -4.56 -6.08
CA ALA A 65 -4.32 -3.37 -5.55
C ALA A 65 -3.85 -3.55 -4.10
N GLY A 66 -2.78 -2.89 -3.74
CA GLY A 66 -2.37 -2.76 -2.35
C GLY A 66 -3.34 -1.89 -1.54
N GLY A 67 -3.46 -2.15 -0.25
CA GLY A 67 -4.27 -1.34 0.66
C GLY A 67 -3.68 0.05 0.89
N ALA A 68 -4.53 1.04 1.17
CA ALA A 68 -4.06 2.36 1.59
C ALA A 68 -3.32 2.29 2.93
N GLY A 69 -2.37 3.18 3.15
CA GLY A 69 -1.76 3.41 4.46
C GLY A 69 -2.77 4.00 5.46
N GLY A 70 -2.58 3.72 6.73
CA GLY A 70 -3.41 4.29 7.81
C GLY A 70 -3.12 5.78 8.02
N GLU A 71 -4.09 6.51 8.55
CA GLU A 71 -3.91 7.92 8.90
C GLU A 71 -2.97 8.08 10.10
N GLY A 72 -2.24 9.16 10.17
CA GLY A 72 -1.45 9.56 11.33
C GLY A 72 -2.36 9.99 12.47
N GLY A 73 -1.97 9.74 13.72
CA GLY A 73 -2.70 10.17 14.91
C GLY A 73 -2.65 11.70 15.08
N ALA A 74 -3.70 12.27 15.68
CA ALA A 74 -3.70 13.69 16.02
C ALA A 74 -2.63 14.01 17.08
N GLY A 75 -2.07 15.20 17.03
CA GLY A 75 -1.21 15.75 18.09
C GLY A 75 -1.99 15.96 19.38
N GLY A 76 -1.31 15.87 20.51
CA GLY A 76 -1.91 16.12 21.83
C GLY A 76 -2.28 17.58 22.04
N ASN A 77 -3.36 17.82 22.75
CA ASN A 77 -3.79 19.17 23.11
C ASN A 77 -2.89 19.74 24.21
N SER A 78 -2.68 21.05 24.21
CA SER A 78 -2.06 21.77 25.31
C SER A 78 -3.09 22.64 26.05
N GLY A 79 -2.75 23.11 27.25
CA GLY A 79 -3.51 24.17 27.92
C GLY A 79 -3.19 25.56 27.35
N VAL A 80 -3.92 26.58 27.83
CA VAL A 80 -3.70 27.99 27.46
C VAL A 80 -2.24 28.38 27.73
N GLY A 81 -1.56 28.96 26.77
CA GLY A 81 -0.12 29.33 26.86
C GLY A 81 0.84 28.18 26.64
N GLY A 82 0.36 26.95 26.41
CA GLY A 82 1.20 25.80 26.06
C GLY A 82 1.42 25.63 24.57
N THR A 83 2.21 24.63 24.19
CA THR A 83 2.48 24.28 22.80
C THR A 83 1.70 23.03 22.40
N ASN A 84 0.93 23.11 21.31
CA ASN A 84 0.21 21.95 20.78
C ASN A 84 1.18 20.90 20.27
N GLY A 85 0.78 19.62 20.43
CA GLY A 85 1.48 18.51 19.81
C GLY A 85 1.30 18.50 18.30
N SER A 86 2.32 18.04 17.58
CA SER A 86 2.24 17.81 16.13
C SER A 86 1.48 16.54 15.80
N GLY A 87 0.80 16.53 14.66
CA GLY A 87 0.19 15.31 14.13
C GLY A 87 1.25 14.27 13.73
N GLY A 88 0.90 13.00 13.83
CA GLY A 88 1.73 11.89 13.37
C GLY A 88 1.73 11.75 11.85
N ALA A 89 2.78 11.20 11.28
CA ALA A 89 2.83 10.92 9.85
C ALA A 89 1.83 9.84 9.43
N GLY A 90 1.27 9.94 8.24
CA GLY A 90 0.49 8.87 7.63
C GLY A 90 1.34 7.63 7.33
N GLY A 91 0.73 6.47 7.33
CA GLY A 91 1.38 5.21 6.98
C GLY A 91 1.63 5.07 5.48
N ALA A 92 2.62 4.28 5.11
CA ALA A 92 2.89 3.98 3.70
C ALA A 92 1.77 3.13 3.08
N GLY A 93 1.52 3.31 1.80
CA GLY A 93 0.63 2.44 1.02
C GLY A 93 1.18 1.03 0.87
N GLY A 94 0.30 0.05 0.72
CA GLY A 94 0.66 -1.35 0.50
C GLY A 94 1.16 -1.64 -0.91
N LYS A 95 1.93 -2.71 -1.07
CA LYS A 95 2.39 -3.18 -2.37
C LYS A 95 1.23 -3.77 -3.18
N GLY A 96 1.17 -3.52 -4.48
CA GLY A 96 0.25 -4.19 -5.40
C GLY A 96 0.57 -5.69 -5.52
N GLY A 97 -0.44 -6.52 -5.74
CA GLY A 97 -0.29 -7.95 -5.96
C GLY A 97 0.31 -8.26 -7.34
N THR A 98 0.96 -9.42 -7.47
CA THR A 98 1.49 -9.87 -8.75
C THR A 98 0.39 -10.31 -9.69
N GLY A 99 0.56 -10.11 -11.01
CA GLY A 99 -0.32 -10.67 -12.02
C GLY A 99 -0.28 -12.20 -12.05
N GLY A 100 -1.37 -12.84 -12.43
CA GLY A 100 -1.43 -14.29 -12.62
C GLY A 100 -0.66 -14.73 -13.86
N ALA A 101 -0.17 -15.97 -13.87
CA ALA A 101 0.49 -16.54 -15.04
C ALA A 101 -0.52 -16.77 -16.18
N GLY A 102 -0.08 -16.56 -17.43
CA GLY A 102 -0.83 -16.95 -18.61
C GLY A 102 -0.97 -18.48 -18.73
N GLY A 103 -2.03 -18.95 -19.38
CA GLY A 103 -2.22 -20.37 -19.66
C GLY A 103 -1.25 -20.87 -20.73
N SER A 104 -0.76 -22.10 -20.61
CA SER A 104 0.02 -22.71 -21.67
C SER A 104 -0.83 -22.89 -22.94
N GLY A 105 -0.19 -22.87 -24.12
CA GLY A 105 -0.83 -23.29 -25.34
C GLY A 105 -1.17 -24.78 -25.33
N ALA A 106 -2.21 -25.17 -26.04
CA ALA A 106 -2.54 -26.57 -26.24
C ALA A 106 -1.58 -27.21 -27.26
N ASP A 107 -1.28 -28.51 -27.08
CA ASP A 107 -0.55 -29.27 -28.07
C ASP A 107 -1.41 -29.52 -29.32
N ASN A 108 -0.77 -29.54 -30.47
CA ASN A 108 -1.45 -29.84 -31.74
C ASN A 108 -0.83 -31.04 -32.41
N PRO A 109 -1.45 -32.23 -32.30
CA PRO A 109 -0.90 -33.47 -32.83
C PRO A 109 -0.87 -33.55 -34.38
N THR A 110 -1.50 -32.58 -35.05
CA THR A 110 -1.60 -32.57 -36.53
C THR A 110 -0.93 -31.38 -37.18
N GLY A 111 -0.33 -30.48 -36.40
CA GLY A 111 0.33 -29.27 -36.92
C GLY A 111 1.19 -28.61 -35.88
N ALA A 112 1.39 -27.29 -36.02
CA ALA A 112 2.11 -26.52 -35.04
C ALA A 112 1.29 -26.37 -33.73
N GLY A 113 1.93 -26.42 -32.56
CA GLY A 113 1.29 -26.18 -31.27
C GLY A 113 0.72 -24.76 -31.16
N PHE A 114 -0.18 -24.54 -30.22
CA PHE A 114 -0.78 -23.24 -29.97
C PHE A 114 0.10 -22.36 -29.05
N ALA A 115 0.08 -21.05 -29.28
CA ALA A 115 0.81 -20.12 -28.42
C ALA A 115 0.25 -20.12 -26.99
N GLY A 116 1.10 -19.91 -26.01
CA GLY A 116 0.70 -19.65 -24.64
C GLY A 116 0.02 -18.27 -24.48
N GLY A 117 -0.79 -18.14 -23.47
CA GLY A 117 -1.45 -16.88 -23.09
C GLY A 117 -0.49 -15.88 -22.45
N ALA A 118 -0.82 -14.59 -22.50
CA ALA A 118 -0.09 -13.57 -21.79
C ALA A 118 -0.27 -13.71 -20.27
N GLY A 119 0.72 -13.28 -19.49
CA GLY A 119 0.56 -13.09 -18.04
C GLY A 119 -0.38 -11.93 -17.73
N GLY A 120 -1.02 -11.98 -16.57
CA GLY A 120 -1.85 -10.89 -16.07
C GLY A 120 -1.02 -9.67 -15.65
N THR A 121 -1.63 -8.50 -15.64
CA THR A 121 -1.00 -7.27 -15.12
C THR A 121 -0.82 -7.32 -13.62
N GLY A 122 0.22 -6.68 -13.08
CA GLY A 122 0.37 -6.46 -11.65
C GLY A 122 -0.69 -5.51 -11.11
N GLY A 123 -0.99 -5.63 -9.82
CA GLY A 123 -1.91 -4.72 -9.13
C GLY A 123 -1.28 -3.36 -8.90
N ALA A 124 -2.11 -2.31 -8.80
CA ALA A 124 -1.66 -0.97 -8.46
C ALA A 124 -1.11 -0.89 -7.02
N ALA A 125 -0.26 0.08 -6.76
CA ALA A 125 0.18 0.42 -5.42
C ALA A 125 -0.95 1.00 -4.57
N GLY A 126 -0.90 0.80 -3.27
CA GLY A 126 -1.78 1.50 -2.34
C GLY A 126 -1.32 2.95 -2.13
N ALA A 127 -2.26 3.86 -1.91
CA ALA A 127 -1.95 5.24 -1.56
C ALA A 127 -1.35 5.36 -0.16
N GLY A 128 -0.52 6.35 0.09
CA GLY A 128 -0.09 6.71 1.44
C GLY A 128 -1.24 7.26 2.27
N GLY A 129 -1.19 7.06 3.58
CA GLY A 129 -2.19 7.60 4.51
C GLY A 129 -2.00 9.10 4.73
N ALA A 130 -3.07 9.80 5.10
CA ALA A 130 -3.02 11.22 5.47
C ALA A 130 -2.21 11.43 6.76
N GLY A 131 -1.55 12.56 6.88
CA GLY A 131 -0.93 12.99 8.13
C GLY A 131 -1.98 13.42 9.16
N GLY A 132 -1.69 13.21 10.45
CA GLY A 132 -2.58 13.58 11.53
C GLY A 132 -2.66 15.09 11.75
N ALA A 133 -3.78 15.57 12.29
CA ALA A 133 -3.98 16.98 12.62
C ALA A 133 -3.11 17.41 13.82
N THR A 134 -2.88 18.72 13.96
CA THR A 134 -2.27 19.29 15.16
C THR A 134 -3.21 19.21 16.36
N GLY A 135 -2.67 19.20 17.57
CA GLY A 135 -3.44 19.39 18.79
C GLY A 135 -4.08 20.78 18.89
N THR A 136 -4.94 20.97 19.87
CA THR A 136 -5.69 22.21 20.11
C THR A 136 -5.42 22.77 21.52
N GLY A 137 -5.85 23.99 21.79
CA GLY A 137 -5.82 24.62 23.12
C GLY A 137 -4.64 25.56 23.34
N GLY A 138 -3.54 25.39 22.66
CA GLY A 138 -2.36 26.26 22.71
C GLY A 138 -1.97 26.76 21.34
N THR A 139 -0.68 27.04 21.17
CA THR A 139 -0.09 27.50 19.90
C THR A 139 0.94 26.51 19.38
N GLY A 140 1.35 26.63 18.13
CA GLY A 140 2.34 25.74 17.51
C GLY A 140 1.80 24.37 17.17
N GLY A 141 2.68 23.40 17.00
CA GLY A 141 2.40 22.12 16.39
C GLY A 141 2.32 22.22 14.85
N VAL A 142 2.49 21.11 14.18
CA VAL A 142 2.37 21.00 12.72
C VAL A 142 1.51 19.80 12.34
N VAL A 143 0.88 19.87 11.20
CA VAL A 143 0.18 18.71 10.61
C VAL A 143 1.21 17.66 10.25
N GLY A 144 0.89 16.40 10.51
CA GLY A 144 1.76 15.29 10.15
C GLY A 144 1.95 15.18 8.64
N ALA A 145 3.09 14.66 8.21
CA ALA A 145 3.35 14.41 6.80
C ALA A 145 2.43 13.30 6.25
N THR A 146 2.05 13.41 4.99
CA THR A 146 1.39 12.31 4.28
C THR A 146 2.35 11.14 4.10
N GLY A 147 1.87 9.92 4.25
CA GLY A 147 2.66 8.72 4.03
C GLY A 147 3.03 8.56 2.54
N SER A 148 4.09 7.82 2.27
CA SER A 148 4.48 7.49 0.90
C SER A 148 3.49 6.51 0.27
N ALA A 149 3.34 6.60 -1.05
CA ALA A 149 2.65 5.57 -1.80
C ALA A 149 3.42 4.23 -1.72
N GLY A 150 2.73 3.14 -1.93
CA GLY A 150 3.32 1.81 -2.05
C GLY A 150 4.07 1.61 -3.37
N ILE A 151 4.35 0.38 -3.69
CA ILE A 151 4.99 -0.03 -4.95
C ILE A 151 4.01 -0.88 -5.73
N GLY A 152 3.86 -0.66 -7.04
CA GLY A 152 3.04 -1.48 -7.90
C GLY A 152 3.52 -2.94 -7.95
N GLY A 153 2.60 -3.86 -8.15
CA GLY A 153 2.91 -5.28 -8.30
C GLY A 153 3.59 -5.58 -9.62
N ALA A 154 4.39 -6.65 -9.65
CA ALA A 154 4.97 -7.15 -10.88
C ALA A 154 3.89 -7.79 -11.79
N GLY A 155 4.09 -7.73 -13.10
CA GLY A 155 3.28 -8.50 -14.04
C GLY A 155 3.48 -10.01 -13.87
N GLY A 156 2.50 -10.80 -14.24
CA GLY A 156 2.58 -12.24 -14.29
C GLY A 156 3.46 -12.74 -15.44
N ARG A 157 3.93 -14.00 -15.35
CA ARG A 157 4.67 -14.64 -16.42
C ARG A 157 3.72 -15.03 -17.55
N GLY A 158 4.16 -14.92 -18.82
CA GLY A 158 3.45 -15.52 -19.94
C GLY A 158 3.45 -17.05 -19.86
N GLY A 159 2.45 -17.69 -20.45
CA GLY A 159 2.37 -19.14 -20.56
C GLY A 159 3.32 -19.67 -21.64
N ASP A 160 3.75 -20.92 -21.50
CA ASP A 160 4.56 -21.60 -22.50
C ASP A 160 3.72 -21.92 -23.75
N GLY A 161 4.34 -21.99 -24.92
CA GLY A 161 3.69 -22.51 -26.13
C GLY A 161 3.41 -24.01 -26.02
N GLY A 162 2.37 -24.50 -26.69
CA GLY A 162 2.11 -25.93 -26.83
C GLY A 162 3.07 -26.61 -27.79
N ASP A 163 3.21 -27.93 -27.65
CA ASP A 163 4.04 -28.72 -28.56
C ASP A 163 3.38 -28.88 -29.94
N GLY A 164 4.20 -28.78 -30.99
CA GLY A 164 3.79 -29.13 -32.35
C GLY A 164 3.84 -30.62 -32.61
N ALA A 165 3.23 -31.05 -33.69
CA ALA A 165 3.25 -32.48 -34.10
C ALA A 165 4.69 -32.93 -34.30
N SER A 166 5.07 -34.01 -33.59
CA SER A 166 6.31 -34.72 -33.80
C SER A 166 6.07 -35.85 -34.78
N GLY A 167 6.88 -36.00 -35.82
CA GLY A 167 6.86 -37.16 -36.70
C GLY A 167 6.25 -36.98 -38.09
N LEU A 168 5.73 -35.84 -38.45
CA LEU A 168 5.33 -35.50 -39.83
C LEU A 168 6.51 -35.10 -40.73
N GLY A 169 7.75 -35.27 -40.26
CA GLY A 169 8.97 -34.97 -41.02
C GLY A 169 9.21 -33.50 -41.33
N LEU A 170 8.37 -32.60 -40.79
CA LEU A 170 8.43 -31.18 -41.10
C LEU A 170 9.18 -30.32 -40.04
N GLY A 171 9.72 -30.96 -39.00
CA GLY A 171 10.50 -30.27 -37.98
C GLY A 171 9.75 -29.08 -37.33
N LEU A 172 8.43 -29.17 -37.21
CA LEU A 172 7.61 -28.14 -36.58
C LEU A 172 7.88 -28.07 -35.10
N SER A 173 8.47 -26.99 -34.67
CA SER A 173 8.59 -26.66 -33.24
C SER A 173 7.26 -26.13 -32.69
N GLY A 174 7.03 -26.29 -31.41
CA GLY A 174 5.94 -25.59 -30.72
C GLY A 174 6.06 -24.07 -30.86
N PHE A 175 4.98 -23.35 -30.63
CA PHE A 175 5.01 -21.91 -30.61
C PHE A 175 5.78 -21.38 -29.39
N ASP A 176 6.33 -20.18 -29.52
CA ASP A 176 6.94 -19.47 -28.40
C ASP A 176 5.94 -19.24 -27.30
N GLY A 177 6.42 -19.18 -26.07
CA GLY A 177 5.59 -18.87 -24.90
C GLY A 177 4.94 -17.49 -24.99
N GLY A 178 3.82 -17.33 -24.30
CA GLY A 178 3.14 -16.06 -24.20
C GLY A 178 3.99 -14.99 -23.50
N GLN A 179 3.69 -13.74 -23.78
CA GLN A 179 4.39 -12.60 -23.17
C GLN A 179 4.05 -12.44 -21.69
N GLY A 180 5.01 -12.00 -20.89
CA GLY A 180 4.79 -11.63 -19.49
C GLY A 180 3.85 -10.43 -19.36
N GLY A 181 3.07 -10.41 -18.27
CA GLY A 181 2.19 -9.29 -17.98
C GLY A 181 2.95 -8.03 -17.59
N GLN A 182 2.27 -6.89 -17.70
CA GLN A 182 2.81 -5.58 -17.32
C GLN A 182 2.88 -5.47 -15.79
N GLY A 183 3.87 -4.76 -15.28
CA GLY A 183 3.94 -4.37 -13.87
C GLY A 183 2.84 -3.38 -13.51
N GLY A 184 2.37 -3.42 -12.26
CA GLY A 184 1.44 -2.42 -11.76
C GLY A 184 2.09 -1.04 -11.68
N ALA A 185 1.29 0.02 -11.83
CA ALA A 185 1.78 1.39 -11.66
C ALA A 185 2.14 1.64 -10.19
N GLY A 186 3.21 2.38 -9.94
CA GLY A 186 3.51 2.98 -8.65
C GLY A 186 2.49 4.10 -8.36
N GLY A 187 2.09 4.27 -7.11
CA GLY A 187 1.20 5.35 -6.69
C GLY A 187 1.98 6.59 -6.26
#